data_a346f9b52f7baae074e456fc3d42e25d
#
_entry.id   a346f9b52f7baae074e456fc3d42e25d
#
_cell.length_a   1.000
_cell.length_b   1.000
_cell.length_c   1.000
_cell.angle_alpha   90.00
_cell.angle_beta   90.00
_cell.angle_gamma   90.00
#
_symmetry.space_group_name_H-M   'P 1'
#
loop_
_entity.id
_entity.type
_entity.pdbx_description
1 polymer ?
#
loop_
_entity_poly.entity_id
_entity_poly.type
_entity_poly.pdbx_seq_one_letter_code
_entity_poly.pdbx_strand_id
1 'polypeptide(L)'
;MSAAGPIAAAVGRALGRRVTAARQVAGGDINEAWAVRLDDGEVAFLKTRADAAPGEFATEAAGLAWLAEAGARVPEVLAVHDEPPRFLALAWIDGGRLDAAGEVALGSELAALPAAGAPAFGAPPPGAPAGGLRLGALELPAATALDWPAFYAEHRLLALLPHAGQDAAGQRAVEAVAERMDELAGPPEPPARLHGDLWSGNVLAGADGRARLIDPAAHGGHREVDLAMLRLFGRPAARTLAAYAEARPLADGHEERVALWQLFPLLVHAALFGGSYRGAVTEAARRAAA
;
A
#
# COMPACT_ATOMS: atom_id res chain seq x y z
N MET A 1 -12.63 28.71 17.54
CA MET A 1 -11.29 28.63 16.92
C MET A 1 -11.17 27.22 16.39
N SER A 2 -11.15 27.06 15.05
CA SER A 2 -11.11 25.75 14.39
C SER A 2 -9.78 25.05 14.73
N ALA A 3 -9.81 23.72 14.92
CA ALA A 3 -8.64 22.86 15.11
C ALA A 3 -7.58 22.98 13.96
N ALA A 4 -7.94 23.64 12.87
CA ALA A 4 -7.07 23.98 11.75
C ALA A 4 -5.97 25.01 12.04
N GLY A 5 -6.05 25.79 13.13
CA GLY A 5 -5.11 26.89 13.39
C GLY A 5 -3.65 26.45 13.55
N PRO A 6 -3.32 25.52 14.47
CA PRO A 6 -1.93 25.09 14.68
C PRO A 6 -1.34 24.34 13.49
N ILE A 7 -2.14 23.47 12.85
CA ILE A 7 -1.68 22.68 11.70
C ILE A 7 -1.49 23.58 10.48
N ALA A 8 -2.37 24.55 10.22
CA ALA A 8 -2.23 25.49 9.11
C ALA A 8 -0.94 26.33 9.25
N ALA A 9 -0.59 26.75 10.47
CA ALA A 9 0.65 27.46 10.72
C ALA A 9 1.90 26.59 10.49
N ALA A 10 1.86 25.30 10.91
CA ALA A 10 2.96 24.36 10.69
C ALA A 10 3.14 24.06 9.19
N VAL A 11 2.04 23.79 8.49
CA VAL A 11 2.03 23.59 7.02
C VAL A 11 2.58 24.80 6.30
N GLY A 12 2.11 26.01 6.66
CA GLY A 12 2.59 27.25 6.04
C GLY A 12 4.10 27.45 6.20
N ARG A 13 4.65 27.15 7.38
CA ARG A 13 6.11 27.19 7.60
C ARG A 13 6.86 26.15 6.78
N ALA A 14 6.36 24.91 6.75
CA ALA A 14 7.02 23.81 6.04
C ALA A 14 7.04 24.04 4.51
N LEU A 15 5.96 24.64 3.97
CA LEU A 15 5.86 24.95 2.54
C LEU A 15 6.45 26.31 2.16
N GLY A 16 6.84 27.15 3.15
CA GLY A 16 7.29 28.52 2.90
C GLY A 16 6.19 29.43 2.31
N ARG A 17 4.91 29.09 2.52
CA ARG A 17 3.74 29.72 1.89
C ARG A 17 2.62 29.88 2.91
N ARG A 18 1.78 30.89 2.76
CA ARG A 18 0.69 31.15 3.67
C ARG A 18 -0.55 30.31 3.31
N VAL A 19 -1.09 29.63 4.31
CA VAL A 19 -2.37 28.91 4.19
C VAL A 19 -3.52 29.94 4.26
N THR A 20 -4.36 30.00 3.22
CA THR A 20 -5.51 30.88 3.11
C THR A 20 -6.83 30.23 3.48
N ALA A 21 -6.93 28.90 3.26
CA ALA A 21 -8.09 28.10 3.64
C ALA A 21 -7.68 26.64 3.86
N ALA A 22 -8.43 25.94 4.73
CA ALA A 22 -8.31 24.50 4.91
C ALA A 22 -9.72 23.90 5.01
N ARG A 23 -9.96 22.82 4.27
CA ARG A 23 -11.23 22.10 4.25
C ARG A 23 -10.95 20.62 4.43
N GLN A 24 -11.61 20.00 5.39
CA GLN A 24 -11.53 18.55 5.54
C GLN A 24 -12.12 17.87 4.31
N VAL A 25 -11.46 16.82 3.84
CA VAL A 25 -11.90 16.01 2.69
C VAL A 25 -12.07 14.56 3.12
N ALA A 26 -12.87 13.83 2.38
CA ALA A 26 -12.92 12.38 2.56
C ALA A 26 -11.54 11.79 2.23
N GLY A 27 -11.04 10.96 3.08
CA GLY A 27 -9.76 10.27 2.90
C GLY A 27 -9.62 9.25 4.00
N GLY A 28 -9.06 8.09 3.71
CA GLY A 28 -8.76 6.94 4.56
C GLY A 28 -9.48 6.80 5.92
N ASP A 29 -9.60 5.59 6.37
CA ASP A 29 -10.31 5.28 7.63
C ASP A 29 -9.48 5.61 8.90
N ILE A 30 -8.20 5.99 8.74
CA ILE A 30 -7.23 6.10 9.85
C ILE A 30 -6.75 7.53 10.04
N ASN A 31 -6.50 8.28 8.98
CA ASN A 31 -5.94 9.63 9.02
C ASN A 31 -6.98 10.71 8.71
N GLU A 32 -6.80 11.89 9.30
CA GLU A 32 -7.51 13.08 8.88
C GLU A 32 -6.91 13.61 7.58
N ALA A 33 -7.75 13.91 6.61
CA ALA A 33 -7.37 14.45 5.31
C ALA A 33 -7.93 15.85 5.09
N TRP A 34 -7.11 16.75 4.55
CA TRP A 34 -7.46 18.15 4.33
C TRP A 34 -7.02 18.63 2.95
N ALA A 35 -7.87 19.41 2.28
CA ALA A 35 -7.46 20.25 1.16
C ALA A 35 -7.04 21.60 1.72
N VAL A 36 -5.78 22.00 1.53
CA VAL A 36 -5.19 23.22 2.04
C VAL A 36 -4.88 24.16 0.87
N ARG A 37 -5.53 25.31 0.83
CA ARG A 37 -5.28 26.35 -0.20
C ARG A 37 -4.18 27.28 0.27
N LEU A 38 -3.23 27.51 -0.63
CA LEU A 38 -2.09 28.41 -0.43
C LEU A 38 -2.37 29.79 -1.01
N ASP A 39 -1.54 30.78 -0.68
CA ASP A 39 -1.74 32.19 -1.06
C ASP A 39 -1.48 32.48 -2.56
N ASP A 40 -0.81 31.57 -3.26
CA ASP A 40 -0.69 31.59 -4.73
C ASP A 40 -1.84 30.91 -5.47
N GLY A 41 -2.83 30.38 -4.72
CA GLY A 41 -4.01 29.70 -5.25
C GLY A 41 -3.85 28.20 -5.43
N GLU A 42 -2.66 27.63 -5.27
CA GLU A 42 -2.46 26.20 -5.31
C GLU A 42 -3.13 25.50 -4.13
N VAL A 43 -3.45 24.21 -4.32
CA VAL A 43 -4.03 23.37 -3.29
C VAL A 43 -3.06 22.23 -2.99
N ALA A 44 -2.80 21.98 -1.71
CA ALA A 44 -2.10 20.80 -1.24
C ALA A 44 -3.08 19.84 -0.57
N PHE A 45 -2.85 18.54 -0.71
CA PHE A 45 -3.47 17.50 0.12
C PHE A 45 -2.64 17.35 1.38
N LEU A 46 -3.28 17.38 2.52
CA LEU A 46 -2.63 17.20 3.82
C LEU A 46 -3.20 15.97 4.51
N LYS A 47 -2.33 15.10 4.97
CA LYS A 47 -2.63 13.93 5.77
C LYS A 47 -2.02 14.11 7.15
N THR A 48 -2.82 13.93 8.21
CA THR A 48 -2.37 14.12 9.60
C THR A 48 -3.14 13.20 10.53
N ARG A 49 -2.58 12.97 11.73
CA ARG A 49 -3.24 12.29 12.84
C ARG A 49 -2.59 12.72 14.14
N ALA A 50 -3.41 12.98 15.17
CA ALA A 50 -2.94 13.50 16.45
C ALA A 50 -1.95 12.55 17.16
N ASP A 51 -2.16 11.23 17.02
CA ASP A 51 -1.36 10.16 17.61
C ASP A 51 -0.43 9.46 16.59
N ALA A 52 -0.18 10.10 15.44
CA ALA A 52 0.77 9.56 14.46
C ALA A 52 2.14 9.30 15.12
N ALA A 53 2.71 8.12 14.86
CA ALA A 53 4.02 7.78 15.40
C ALA A 53 5.14 8.58 14.71
N PRO A 54 6.26 8.85 15.38
CA PRO A 54 7.45 9.39 14.72
C PRO A 54 7.85 8.52 13.53
N GLY A 55 8.23 9.16 12.42
CA GLY A 55 8.65 8.49 11.20
C GLY A 55 7.53 7.93 10.32
N GLU A 56 6.27 7.91 10.76
CA GLU A 56 5.16 7.31 10.01
C GLU A 56 4.97 7.98 8.64
N PHE A 57 4.83 9.29 8.62
CA PHE A 57 4.68 10.04 7.36
C PHE A 57 5.97 10.10 6.54
N ALA A 58 7.13 10.05 7.19
CA ALA A 58 8.41 9.97 6.49
C ALA A 58 8.58 8.61 5.77
N THR A 59 8.09 7.52 6.37
CA THR A 59 8.08 6.19 5.72
C THR A 59 7.18 6.18 4.48
N GLU A 60 5.98 6.77 4.57
CA GLU A 60 5.08 6.89 3.43
C GLU A 60 5.69 7.75 2.31
N ALA A 61 6.29 8.89 2.65
CA ALA A 61 6.98 9.75 1.70
C ALA A 61 8.14 9.03 0.99
N ALA A 62 8.95 8.26 1.74
CA ALA A 62 10.00 7.43 1.17
C ALA A 62 9.43 6.35 0.22
N GLY A 63 8.29 5.76 0.58
CA GLY A 63 7.55 4.82 -0.26
C GLY A 63 7.11 5.44 -1.59
N LEU A 64 6.50 6.62 -1.54
CA LEU A 64 6.10 7.37 -2.74
C LEU A 64 7.31 7.68 -3.63
N ALA A 65 8.41 8.16 -3.06
CA ALA A 65 9.63 8.44 -3.81
C ALA A 65 10.19 7.17 -4.48
N TRP A 66 10.23 6.06 -3.74
CA TRP A 66 10.71 4.79 -4.26
C TRP A 66 9.87 4.24 -5.41
N LEU A 67 8.54 4.37 -5.33
CA LEU A 67 7.64 4.01 -6.42
C LEU A 67 7.81 4.93 -7.64
N ALA A 68 7.99 6.23 -7.42
CA ALA A 68 8.24 7.20 -8.49
C ALA A 68 9.54 6.90 -9.27
N GLU A 69 10.62 6.50 -8.59
CA GLU A 69 11.87 6.09 -9.22
C GLU A 69 11.70 4.90 -10.17
N ALA A 70 10.72 4.03 -9.93
CA ALA A 70 10.36 2.92 -10.82
C ALA A 70 9.40 3.31 -11.95
N GLY A 71 9.05 4.60 -12.05
CA GLY A 71 8.17 5.12 -13.09
C GLY A 71 6.68 5.12 -12.74
N ALA A 72 6.30 4.73 -11.51
CA ALA A 72 4.91 4.86 -11.08
C ALA A 72 4.51 6.34 -10.92
N ARG A 73 3.29 6.66 -11.31
CA ARG A 73 2.72 7.98 -11.07
C ARG A 73 2.19 8.04 -9.63
N VAL A 74 2.79 8.90 -8.84
CA VAL A 74 2.39 9.19 -7.46
C VAL A 74 2.22 10.69 -7.28
N PRO A 75 1.53 11.18 -6.24
CA PRO A 75 1.54 12.60 -5.91
C PRO A 75 2.95 13.04 -5.49
N GLU A 76 3.33 14.26 -5.88
CA GLU A 76 4.56 14.88 -5.41
C GLU A 76 4.50 15.10 -3.89
N VAL A 77 5.56 14.74 -3.18
CA VAL A 77 5.72 15.04 -1.76
C VAL A 77 6.19 16.49 -1.61
N LEU A 78 5.32 17.35 -1.10
CA LEU A 78 5.61 18.77 -0.89
C LEU A 78 6.34 19.02 0.42
N ALA A 79 5.94 18.32 1.49
CA ALA A 79 6.61 18.40 2.79
C ALA A 79 6.26 17.20 3.66
N VAL A 80 7.21 16.82 4.54
CA VAL A 80 7.03 15.92 5.67
C VAL A 80 7.37 16.68 6.94
N HIS A 81 6.54 16.55 7.97
CA HIS A 81 6.78 17.17 9.26
C HIS A 81 6.63 16.12 10.36
N ASP A 82 7.73 15.75 10.99
CA ASP A 82 7.78 14.64 11.96
C ASP A 82 7.66 15.07 13.42
N GLU A 83 7.69 16.39 13.70
CA GLU A 83 7.37 16.95 15.01
C GLU A 83 5.87 17.28 15.11
N PRO A 84 5.26 17.19 16.30
CA PRO A 84 3.84 17.57 16.46
C PRO A 84 3.54 19.04 16.09
N PRO A 85 2.51 19.30 15.28
CA PRO A 85 1.62 18.34 14.63
C PRO A 85 2.29 17.64 13.45
N ARG A 86 2.30 16.30 13.46
CA ARG A 86 2.87 15.50 12.37
C ARG A 86 1.96 15.49 11.16
N PHE A 87 2.56 15.62 9.96
CA PHE A 87 1.80 15.58 8.72
C PHE A 87 2.66 15.23 7.50
N LEU A 88 1.96 14.77 6.47
CA LEU A 88 2.46 14.64 5.10
C LEU A 88 1.64 15.59 4.22
N ALA A 89 2.33 16.47 3.49
CA ALA A 89 1.75 17.34 2.47
C ALA A 89 2.11 16.84 1.08
N LEU A 90 1.10 16.63 0.25
CA LEU A 90 1.22 16.12 -1.12
C LEU A 90 0.62 17.12 -2.10
N ALA A 91 1.08 17.08 -3.34
CA ALA A 91 0.41 17.78 -4.42
C ALA A 91 -1.04 17.31 -4.57
N TRP A 92 -1.95 18.24 -4.78
CA TRP A 92 -3.37 17.91 -4.99
C TRP A 92 -3.56 17.20 -6.33
N ILE A 93 -4.34 16.14 -6.33
CA ILE A 93 -4.74 15.43 -7.55
C ILE A 93 -6.16 15.85 -7.91
N ASP A 94 -6.33 16.55 -9.02
CA ASP A 94 -7.65 16.82 -9.57
C ASP A 94 -8.27 15.51 -10.05
N GLY A 95 -9.39 15.16 -9.46
CA GLY A 95 -10.10 13.90 -9.73
C GLY A 95 -10.64 13.84 -11.16
N GLY A 96 -10.62 12.64 -11.73
CA GLY A 96 -11.11 12.34 -13.06
C GLY A 96 -11.62 10.91 -13.17
N ARG A 97 -11.56 10.37 -14.37
CA ARG A 97 -11.85 8.95 -14.67
C ARG A 97 -10.74 8.39 -15.53
N LEU A 98 -10.36 7.16 -15.29
CA LEU A 98 -9.47 6.45 -16.21
C LEU A 98 -10.23 6.19 -17.51
N ASP A 99 -9.62 6.57 -18.61
CA ASP A 99 -10.03 6.12 -19.94
C ASP A 99 -9.33 4.80 -20.32
N ALA A 100 -9.65 4.24 -21.47
CA ALA A 100 -9.05 2.99 -21.92
C ALA A 100 -7.51 3.06 -22.03
N ALA A 101 -6.96 4.21 -22.40
CA ALA A 101 -5.52 4.42 -22.46
C ALA A 101 -4.90 4.54 -21.06
N GLY A 102 -5.61 5.17 -20.13
CA GLY A 102 -5.23 5.24 -18.72
C GLY A 102 -5.21 3.86 -18.03
N GLU A 103 -6.18 3.00 -18.34
CA GLU A 103 -6.22 1.61 -17.85
C GLU A 103 -5.01 0.80 -18.36
N VAL A 104 -4.68 0.92 -19.64
CA VAL A 104 -3.50 0.26 -20.24
C VAL A 104 -2.21 0.80 -19.63
N ALA A 105 -2.10 2.12 -19.52
CA ALA A 105 -0.91 2.75 -18.93
C ALA A 105 -0.70 2.31 -17.47
N LEU A 106 -1.77 2.22 -16.67
CA LEU A 106 -1.69 1.70 -15.29
C LEU A 106 -1.10 0.29 -15.27
N GLY A 107 -1.56 -0.61 -16.16
CA GLY A 107 -1.02 -1.97 -16.25
C GLY A 107 0.49 -2.00 -16.54
N SER A 108 0.93 -1.21 -17.50
CA SER A 108 2.35 -1.11 -17.87
C SER A 108 3.20 -0.47 -16.75
N GLU A 109 2.69 0.56 -16.08
CA GLU A 109 3.34 1.21 -14.93
C GLU A 109 3.47 0.26 -13.74
N LEU A 110 2.41 -0.53 -13.44
CA LEU A 110 2.47 -1.56 -12.40
C LEU A 110 3.48 -2.67 -12.72
N ALA A 111 3.66 -3.02 -14.00
CA ALA A 111 4.67 -4.00 -14.42
C ALA A 111 6.12 -3.48 -14.29
N ALA A 112 6.31 -2.17 -14.30
CA ALA A 112 7.63 -1.54 -14.11
C ALA A 112 8.13 -1.65 -12.65
N LEU A 113 7.23 -1.63 -11.66
CA LEU A 113 7.59 -1.71 -10.23
C LEU A 113 8.43 -2.97 -9.90
N PRO A 114 7.97 -4.20 -10.21
CA PRO A 114 8.78 -5.39 -9.97
C PRO A 114 10.04 -5.44 -10.84
N ALA A 115 10.05 -4.81 -12.01
CA ALA A 115 11.24 -4.74 -12.86
C ALA A 115 12.36 -3.88 -12.23
N ALA A 116 12.00 -2.84 -11.47
CA ALA A 116 12.94 -2.02 -10.72
C ALA A 116 13.59 -2.76 -9.54
N GLY A 117 12.98 -3.87 -9.09
CA GLY A 117 13.51 -4.73 -8.05
C GLY A 117 13.53 -4.12 -6.65
N ALA A 118 13.90 -4.97 -5.69
CA ALA A 118 14.16 -4.61 -4.30
C ALA A 118 15.42 -5.34 -3.79
N PRO A 119 16.12 -4.81 -2.77
CA PRO A 119 17.32 -5.47 -2.24
C PRO A 119 17.06 -6.85 -1.62
N ALA A 120 15.89 -7.03 -1.00
CA ALA A 120 15.45 -8.28 -0.37
C ALA A 120 13.93 -8.25 -0.19
N PHE A 121 13.32 -9.39 0.08
CA PHE A 121 11.96 -9.45 0.60
C PHE A 121 11.89 -8.78 1.97
N GLY A 122 10.89 -7.95 2.20
CA GLY A 122 10.74 -7.16 3.41
C GLY A 122 11.60 -5.88 3.48
N ALA A 123 12.49 -5.64 2.51
CA ALA A 123 13.32 -4.43 2.51
C ALA A 123 12.44 -3.17 2.46
N PRO A 124 12.67 -2.18 3.34
CA PRO A 124 11.96 -0.91 3.31
C PRO A 124 12.44 -0.04 2.13
N PRO A 125 11.68 1.01 1.78
CA PRO A 125 12.14 2.02 0.84
C PRO A 125 13.44 2.67 1.32
N PRO A 126 14.38 3.02 0.40
CA PRO A 126 15.58 3.77 0.76
C PRO A 126 15.20 5.10 1.45
N GLY A 127 15.92 5.44 2.52
CA GLY A 127 15.66 6.66 3.29
C GLY A 127 14.45 6.59 4.23
N ALA A 128 13.71 5.51 4.26
CA ALA A 128 12.69 5.32 5.28
C ALA A 128 13.33 5.28 6.68
N PRO A 129 12.69 5.86 7.70
CA PRO A 129 13.13 5.71 9.09
C PRO A 129 13.24 4.24 9.49
N ALA A 130 14.16 3.95 10.43
CA ALA A 130 14.27 2.60 10.98
C ALA A 130 12.95 2.19 11.65
N GLY A 131 12.50 0.98 11.33
CA GLY A 131 11.23 0.45 11.84
C GLY A 131 10.76 -0.75 11.03
N GLY A 132 9.59 -1.26 11.40
CA GLY A 132 8.91 -2.34 10.69
C GLY A 132 8.02 -1.84 9.55
N LEU A 133 7.39 -2.78 8.87
CA LEU A 133 6.37 -2.48 7.87
C LEU A 133 5.12 -1.93 8.57
N ARG A 134 4.68 -0.73 8.17
CA ARG A 134 3.44 -0.11 8.68
C ARG A 134 2.29 -0.30 7.70
N LEU A 135 1.16 -0.71 8.25
CA LEU A 135 -0.11 -0.91 7.54
C LEU A 135 -1.20 -0.29 8.41
N GLY A 136 -1.47 0.98 8.19
CA GLY A 136 -2.31 1.78 9.09
C GLY A 136 -1.73 1.86 10.50
N ALA A 137 -2.50 1.45 11.51
CA ALA A 137 -2.06 1.42 12.91
C ALA A 137 -1.23 0.17 13.27
N LEU A 138 -1.13 -0.79 12.37
CA LEU A 138 -0.38 -2.03 12.58
C LEU A 138 1.08 -1.84 12.17
N GLU A 139 2.00 -2.30 13.00
CA GLU A 139 3.43 -2.36 12.70
C GLU A 139 3.92 -3.80 12.80
N LEU A 140 4.47 -4.33 11.71
CA LEU A 140 5.15 -5.61 11.69
C LEU A 140 6.64 -5.42 11.97
N PRO A 141 7.29 -6.34 12.70
CA PRO A 141 8.73 -6.28 12.92
C PRO A 141 9.51 -6.15 11.62
N ALA A 142 10.59 -5.37 11.66
CA ALA A 142 11.54 -5.30 10.56
C ALA A 142 12.17 -6.67 10.34
N ALA A 143 12.05 -7.20 9.14
CA ALA A 143 12.67 -8.45 8.72
C ALA A 143 12.98 -8.38 7.23
N THR A 144 14.07 -9.01 6.82
CA THR A 144 14.44 -9.16 5.40
C THR A 144 14.95 -10.56 5.14
N ALA A 145 14.68 -11.10 3.95
CA ALA A 145 15.19 -12.39 3.51
C ALA A 145 15.39 -12.42 1.99
N LEU A 146 16.09 -13.44 1.49
CA LEU A 146 16.22 -13.73 0.07
C LEU A 146 15.34 -14.91 -0.38
N ASP A 147 14.79 -15.65 0.56
CA ASP A 147 13.82 -16.72 0.33
C ASP A 147 12.40 -16.22 0.61
N TRP A 148 11.55 -16.27 -0.42
CA TRP A 148 10.19 -15.74 -0.32
C TRP A 148 9.22 -16.64 0.44
N PRO A 149 9.15 -17.96 0.16
CA PRO A 149 8.24 -18.84 0.86
C PRO A 149 8.39 -18.79 2.38
N ALA A 150 9.63 -18.94 2.88
CA ALA A 150 9.92 -18.86 4.31
C ALA A 150 9.61 -17.48 4.89
N PHE A 151 9.99 -16.40 4.17
CA PHE A 151 9.70 -15.03 4.59
C PHE A 151 8.19 -14.76 4.69
N TYR A 152 7.42 -15.18 3.70
CA TYR A 152 5.98 -14.95 3.70
C TYR A 152 5.27 -15.74 4.80
N ALA A 153 5.65 -17.01 5.00
CA ALA A 153 5.13 -17.82 6.09
C ALA A 153 5.41 -17.18 7.45
N GLU A 154 6.67 -16.88 7.75
CA GLU A 154 7.09 -16.44 9.08
C GLU A 154 6.71 -14.98 9.36
N HIS A 155 7.06 -14.06 8.44
CA HIS A 155 6.99 -12.63 8.68
C HIS A 155 5.72 -11.95 8.11
N ARG A 156 4.85 -12.70 7.45
CA ARG A 156 3.56 -12.21 6.96
C ARG A 156 2.38 -12.99 7.53
N LEU A 157 2.35 -14.32 7.37
CA LEU A 157 1.22 -15.12 7.84
C LEU A 157 1.27 -15.34 9.36
N LEU A 158 2.32 -15.98 9.87
CA LEU A 158 2.42 -16.37 11.27
C LEU A 158 2.62 -15.16 12.19
N ALA A 159 3.33 -14.12 11.75
CA ALA A 159 3.48 -12.88 12.52
C ALA A 159 2.15 -12.15 12.75
N LEU A 160 1.21 -12.21 11.79
CA LEU A 160 -0.09 -11.56 11.90
C LEU A 160 -1.16 -12.40 12.58
N LEU A 161 -1.04 -13.72 12.52
CA LEU A 161 -2.06 -14.65 13.00
C LEU A 161 -2.53 -14.39 14.45
N PRO A 162 -1.66 -14.09 15.43
CA PRO A 162 -2.07 -13.76 16.79
C PRO A 162 -2.93 -12.49 16.88
N HIS A 163 -2.78 -11.55 15.94
CA HIS A 163 -3.49 -10.27 15.94
C HIS A 163 -4.81 -10.32 15.16
N ALA A 164 -4.99 -11.30 14.27
CA ALA A 164 -6.15 -11.40 13.38
C ALA A 164 -7.43 -11.93 14.02
N GLY A 165 -7.40 -12.32 15.31
CA GLY A 165 -8.56 -12.78 16.06
C GLY A 165 -9.25 -14.00 15.44
N GLN A 166 -8.48 -14.92 14.84
CA GLN A 166 -8.97 -16.14 14.22
C GLN A 166 -9.42 -17.15 15.28
N ASP A 167 -10.47 -17.91 14.96
CA ASP A 167 -10.82 -19.09 15.73
C ASP A 167 -9.84 -20.26 15.46
N ALA A 168 -9.98 -21.36 16.20
CA ALA A 168 -9.09 -22.51 16.05
C ALA A 168 -9.11 -23.14 14.63
N ALA A 169 -10.20 -22.98 13.88
CA ALA A 169 -10.29 -23.51 12.52
C ALA A 169 -9.54 -22.59 11.54
N GLY A 170 -9.70 -21.27 11.68
CA GLY A 170 -8.96 -20.27 10.90
C GLY A 170 -7.45 -20.32 11.19
N GLN A 171 -7.06 -20.46 12.47
CA GLN A 171 -5.65 -20.60 12.84
C GLN A 171 -5.02 -21.81 12.14
N ARG A 172 -5.60 -23.00 12.29
CA ARG A 172 -5.09 -24.21 11.62
C ARG A 172 -5.06 -24.10 10.10
N ALA A 173 -6.02 -23.41 9.49
CA ALA A 173 -6.02 -23.21 8.04
C ALA A 173 -4.85 -22.35 7.58
N VAL A 174 -4.53 -21.27 8.29
CA VAL A 174 -3.38 -20.39 7.97
C VAL A 174 -2.06 -21.11 8.26
N GLU A 175 -1.94 -21.81 9.39
CA GLU A 175 -0.76 -22.62 9.74
C GLU A 175 -0.46 -23.68 8.66
N ALA A 176 -1.48 -24.41 8.19
CA ALA A 176 -1.33 -25.40 7.13
C ALA A 176 -0.86 -24.80 5.79
N VAL A 177 -1.25 -23.57 5.47
CA VAL A 177 -0.71 -22.84 4.31
C VAL A 177 0.75 -22.47 4.56
N ALA A 178 1.08 -21.94 5.75
CA ALA A 178 2.43 -21.55 6.10
C ALA A 178 3.42 -22.73 6.03
N GLU A 179 3.01 -23.92 6.48
CA GLU A 179 3.81 -25.17 6.43
C GLU A 179 4.08 -25.64 4.99
N ARG A 180 3.22 -25.27 4.03
CA ARG A 180 3.31 -25.73 2.63
C ARG A 180 3.76 -24.63 1.66
N MET A 181 4.30 -23.52 2.16
CA MET A 181 4.64 -22.38 1.30
C MET A 181 5.60 -22.71 0.17
N ASP A 182 6.55 -23.63 0.37
CA ASP A 182 7.46 -24.09 -0.69
C ASP A 182 6.74 -24.75 -1.86
N GLU A 183 5.60 -25.41 -1.60
CA GLU A 183 4.79 -26.06 -2.62
C GLU A 183 3.83 -25.05 -3.30
N LEU A 184 3.31 -24.09 -2.52
CA LEU A 184 2.21 -23.21 -2.93
C LEU A 184 2.68 -21.92 -3.60
N ALA A 185 3.89 -21.43 -3.28
CA ALA A 185 4.38 -20.13 -3.74
C ALA A 185 4.64 -20.04 -5.25
N GLY A 186 4.71 -21.17 -5.95
CA GLY A 186 5.06 -21.23 -7.37
C GLY A 186 6.57 -21.09 -7.62
N PRO A 187 6.99 -20.81 -8.84
CA PRO A 187 8.40 -20.70 -9.15
C PRO A 187 9.05 -19.50 -8.45
N PRO A 188 10.34 -19.60 -8.06
CA PRO A 188 11.03 -18.50 -7.40
C PRO A 188 11.15 -17.29 -8.32
N GLU A 189 10.89 -16.11 -7.75
CA GLU A 189 11.09 -14.81 -8.41
C GLU A 189 12.00 -13.92 -7.54
N PRO A 190 12.73 -12.98 -8.15
CA PRO A 190 13.54 -12.03 -7.38
C PRO A 190 12.65 -11.09 -6.57
N PRO A 191 13.19 -10.48 -5.48
CA PRO A 191 12.47 -9.47 -4.73
C PRO A 191 12.02 -8.31 -5.62
N ALA A 192 10.72 -8.05 -5.59
CA ALA A 192 10.06 -7.01 -6.36
C ALA A 192 9.77 -5.79 -5.48
N ARG A 193 9.77 -4.60 -6.08
CA ARG A 193 9.27 -3.38 -5.46
C ARG A 193 7.75 -3.42 -5.47
N LEU A 194 7.12 -3.35 -4.30
CA LEU A 194 5.68 -3.37 -4.13
C LEU A 194 5.15 -2.01 -3.69
N HIS A 195 3.92 -1.72 -4.08
CA HIS A 195 3.10 -0.70 -3.45
C HIS A 195 2.74 -1.12 -2.00
N GLY A 196 2.44 -2.40 -1.80
CA GLY A 196 2.20 -3.02 -0.50
C GLY A 196 0.79 -2.85 0.07
N ASP A 197 0.00 -1.90 -0.47
CA ASP A 197 -1.43 -1.72 -0.17
C ASP A 197 -2.18 -1.35 -1.46
N LEU A 198 -2.01 -2.13 -2.52
CA LEU A 198 -2.53 -1.84 -3.85
C LEU A 198 -3.97 -2.36 -4.01
N TRP A 199 -4.94 -1.60 -3.54
CA TRP A 199 -6.34 -1.84 -3.82
C TRP A 199 -6.96 -0.68 -4.60
N SER A 200 -8.18 -0.84 -5.11
CA SER A 200 -8.80 0.15 -6.00
C SER A 200 -8.94 1.55 -5.39
N GLY A 201 -9.06 1.66 -4.06
CA GLY A 201 -9.14 2.95 -3.37
C GLY A 201 -7.81 3.71 -3.36
N ASN A 202 -6.68 3.02 -3.51
CA ASN A 202 -5.35 3.62 -3.57
C ASN A 202 -4.89 3.87 -5.03
N VAL A 203 -5.82 3.77 -5.99
CA VAL A 203 -5.62 4.11 -7.40
C VAL A 203 -6.52 5.27 -7.77
N LEU A 204 -6.03 6.51 -7.65
CA LEU A 204 -6.79 7.71 -8.02
C LEU A 204 -6.70 7.99 -9.52
N ALA A 205 -7.86 8.21 -10.14
CA ALA A 205 -7.92 8.72 -11.51
C ALA A 205 -7.72 10.24 -11.52
N GLY A 206 -6.70 10.72 -12.20
CA GLY A 206 -6.47 12.14 -12.43
C GLY A 206 -7.34 12.71 -13.54
N ALA A 207 -7.48 14.05 -13.58
CA ALA A 207 -8.20 14.78 -14.63
C ALA A 207 -7.58 14.57 -16.04
N ASP A 208 -6.32 14.14 -16.09
CA ASP A 208 -5.59 13.78 -17.32
C ASP A 208 -5.90 12.35 -17.83
N GLY A 209 -6.85 11.64 -17.19
CA GLY A 209 -7.21 10.27 -17.53
C GLY A 209 -6.19 9.22 -17.09
N ARG A 210 -5.19 9.58 -16.28
CA ARG A 210 -4.12 8.71 -15.80
C ARG A 210 -4.31 8.37 -14.31
N ALA A 211 -3.84 7.20 -13.91
CA ALA A 211 -3.83 6.80 -12.51
C ALA A 211 -2.71 7.50 -11.73
N ARG A 212 -2.92 7.67 -10.44
CA ARG A 212 -1.92 7.99 -9.41
C ARG A 212 -2.06 6.97 -8.30
N LEU A 213 -0.94 6.38 -7.89
CA LEU A 213 -0.89 5.48 -6.74
C LEU A 213 -0.68 6.33 -5.47
N ILE A 214 -1.49 6.10 -4.46
CA ILE A 214 -1.46 6.82 -3.19
C ILE A 214 -1.42 5.85 -2.01
N ASP A 215 -1.05 6.36 -0.83
CA ASP A 215 -1.08 5.61 0.44
C ASP A 215 -0.30 4.28 0.40
N PRO A 216 0.96 4.25 -0.08
CA PRO A 216 1.72 3.03 -0.15
C PRO A 216 2.20 2.55 1.23
N ALA A 217 2.21 1.23 1.41
CA ALA A 217 3.00 0.52 2.40
C ALA A 217 4.21 -0.15 1.70
N ALA A 218 5.02 0.65 1.01
CA ALA A 218 6.01 0.16 0.07
C ALA A 218 7.09 -0.69 0.74
N HIS A 219 7.39 -1.84 0.16
CA HIS A 219 8.42 -2.77 0.63
C HIS A 219 8.83 -3.76 -0.47
N GLY A 220 9.93 -4.47 -0.25
CA GLY A 220 10.30 -5.60 -1.10
C GLY A 220 9.38 -6.80 -0.87
N GLY A 221 8.87 -7.43 -1.94
CA GLY A 221 7.99 -8.58 -1.84
C GLY A 221 7.87 -9.36 -3.15
N HIS A 222 6.91 -10.26 -3.23
CA HIS A 222 6.58 -10.98 -4.45
C HIS A 222 5.53 -10.20 -5.25
N ARG A 223 5.78 -9.97 -6.53
CA ARG A 223 4.94 -9.09 -7.37
C ARG A 223 3.47 -9.49 -7.46
N GLU A 224 3.15 -10.77 -7.34
CA GLU A 224 1.77 -11.25 -7.37
C GLU A 224 0.94 -10.77 -6.15
N VAL A 225 1.59 -10.35 -5.05
CA VAL A 225 0.90 -9.84 -3.85
C VAL A 225 0.11 -8.57 -4.17
N ASP A 226 0.73 -7.59 -4.83
CA ASP A 226 0.04 -6.36 -5.25
C ASP A 226 -1.11 -6.65 -6.23
N LEU A 227 -0.91 -7.57 -7.17
CA LEU A 227 -1.96 -7.96 -8.13
C LEU A 227 -3.12 -8.69 -7.44
N ALA A 228 -2.84 -9.52 -6.45
CA ALA A 228 -3.87 -10.19 -5.66
C ALA A 228 -4.65 -9.20 -4.79
N MET A 229 -3.95 -8.21 -4.20
CA MET A 229 -4.56 -7.13 -3.43
C MET A 229 -5.47 -6.25 -4.30
N LEU A 230 -5.05 -5.93 -5.53
CA LEU A 230 -5.85 -5.15 -6.47
C LEU A 230 -7.19 -5.83 -6.83
N ARG A 231 -7.25 -7.15 -6.73
CA ARG A 231 -8.45 -7.97 -6.97
C ARG A 231 -9.31 -8.20 -5.72
N LEU A 232 -8.81 -7.83 -4.53
CA LEU A 232 -9.47 -8.18 -3.27
C LEU A 232 -10.73 -7.34 -3.00
N PHE A 233 -10.66 -6.03 -3.22
CA PHE A 233 -11.75 -5.08 -2.95
C PHE A 233 -12.32 -4.46 -4.23
N GLY A 234 -12.29 -5.19 -5.32
CA GLY A 234 -12.81 -4.73 -6.59
C GLY A 234 -12.36 -5.60 -7.76
N ARG A 235 -12.74 -5.18 -8.95
CA ARG A 235 -12.23 -5.79 -10.18
C ARG A 235 -11.44 -4.74 -10.95
N PRO A 236 -10.12 -4.88 -11.03
CA PRO A 236 -9.34 -4.03 -11.92
C PRO A 236 -9.84 -4.22 -13.35
N ALA A 237 -9.71 -3.18 -14.16
CA ALA A 237 -10.09 -3.29 -15.58
C ALA A 237 -9.31 -4.42 -16.26
N ALA A 238 -9.98 -5.18 -17.10
CA ALA A 238 -9.33 -6.28 -17.83
C ALA A 238 -8.14 -5.79 -18.67
N ARG A 239 -8.22 -4.53 -19.20
CA ARG A 239 -7.12 -3.91 -19.94
C ARG A 239 -5.89 -3.66 -19.07
N THR A 240 -6.07 -3.30 -17.81
CA THR A 240 -4.96 -3.11 -16.85
C THR A 240 -4.20 -4.42 -16.63
N LEU A 241 -4.93 -5.51 -16.38
CA LEU A 241 -4.31 -6.82 -16.18
C LEU A 241 -3.66 -7.36 -17.47
N ALA A 242 -4.31 -7.15 -18.63
CA ALA A 242 -3.75 -7.56 -19.91
C ALA A 242 -2.45 -6.80 -20.24
N ALA A 243 -2.43 -5.47 -20.04
CA ALA A 243 -1.25 -4.66 -20.26
C ALA A 243 -0.11 -5.02 -19.29
N TYR A 244 -0.44 -5.33 -18.03
CA TYR A 244 0.55 -5.86 -17.09
C TYR A 244 1.15 -7.19 -17.60
N ALA A 245 0.30 -8.15 -17.97
CA ALA A 245 0.73 -9.47 -18.42
C ALA A 245 1.54 -9.41 -19.75
N GLU A 246 1.19 -8.48 -20.65
CA GLU A 246 1.95 -8.22 -21.88
C GLU A 246 3.36 -7.68 -21.58
N ALA A 247 3.45 -6.70 -20.66
CA ALA A 247 4.72 -6.08 -20.28
C ALA A 247 5.61 -7.00 -19.43
N ARG A 248 5.00 -7.81 -18.56
CA ARG A 248 5.69 -8.73 -17.64
C ARG A 248 4.84 -10.00 -17.42
N PRO A 249 4.95 -11.00 -18.25
CA PRO A 249 4.19 -12.25 -18.12
C PRO A 249 4.30 -12.86 -16.73
N LEU A 250 3.17 -13.35 -16.21
CA LEU A 250 3.10 -14.06 -14.94
C LEU A 250 3.41 -15.54 -15.17
N ALA A 251 3.95 -16.19 -14.14
CA ALA A 251 4.20 -17.63 -14.19
C ALA A 251 2.89 -18.43 -14.24
N ASP A 252 2.93 -19.62 -14.82
CA ASP A 252 1.80 -20.54 -14.81
C ASP A 252 1.30 -20.79 -13.39
N GLY A 253 0.00 -20.93 -13.22
CA GLY A 253 -0.63 -21.11 -11.92
C GLY A 253 -0.82 -19.82 -11.11
N HIS A 254 -0.56 -18.64 -11.68
CA HIS A 254 -0.75 -17.36 -10.95
C HIS A 254 -2.22 -17.07 -10.56
N GLU A 255 -3.19 -17.56 -11.32
CA GLU A 255 -4.61 -17.40 -10.97
C GLU A 255 -4.99 -18.25 -9.76
N GLU A 256 -4.43 -19.43 -9.63
CA GLU A 256 -4.63 -20.34 -8.50
C GLU A 256 -3.99 -19.78 -7.23
N ARG A 257 -2.88 -19.04 -7.37
CA ARG A 257 -2.18 -18.40 -6.25
C ARG A 257 -2.82 -17.11 -5.73
N VAL A 258 -3.83 -16.57 -6.41
CA VAL A 258 -4.49 -15.32 -5.95
C VAL A 258 -4.99 -15.43 -4.51
N ALA A 259 -5.62 -16.53 -4.13
CA ALA A 259 -6.11 -16.72 -2.77
C ALA A 259 -4.96 -16.78 -1.73
N LEU A 260 -3.83 -17.37 -2.08
CA LEU A 260 -2.63 -17.41 -1.25
C LEU A 260 -2.10 -16.00 -0.96
N TRP A 261 -1.94 -15.17 -2.00
CA TRP A 261 -1.41 -13.82 -1.84
C TRP A 261 -2.41 -12.83 -1.22
N GLN A 262 -3.69 -13.14 -1.22
CA GLN A 262 -4.72 -12.38 -0.50
C GLN A 262 -4.72 -12.65 1.01
N LEU A 263 -4.07 -13.70 1.50
CA LEU A 263 -4.04 -14.01 2.93
C LEU A 263 -3.39 -12.90 3.75
N PHE A 264 -2.25 -12.37 3.33
CA PHE A 264 -1.59 -11.29 4.05
C PHE A 264 -2.47 -10.05 4.21
N PRO A 265 -2.99 -9.43 3.14
CA PRO A 265 -3.89 -8.28 3.29
C PRO A 265 -5.17 -8.60 4.07
N LEU A 266 -5.74 -9.81 3.94
CA LEU A 266 -6.89 -10.22 4.73
C LEU A 266 -6.58 -10.34 6.22
N LEU A 267 -5.40 -10.87 6.58
CA LEU A 267 -4.94 -10.92 7.97
C LEU A 267 -4.74 -9.52 8.55
N VAL A 268 -4.18 -8.59 7.78
CA VAL A 268 -4.06 -7.17 8.16
C VAL A 268 -5.45 -6.58 8.43
N HIS A 269 -6.40 -6.76 7.53
CA HIS A 269 -7.77 -6.25 7.71
C HIS A 269 -8.49 -6.93 8.88
N ALA A 270 -8.27 -8.22 9.10
CA ALA A 270 -8.82 -8.91 10.26
C ALA A 270 -8.23 -8.38 11.58
N ALA A 271 -6.94 -8.05 11.62
CA ALA A 271 -6.29 -7.46 12.78
C ALA A 271 -6.78 -6.03 13.07
N LEU A 272 -6.97 -5.21 12.04
CA LEU A 272 -7.39 -3.80 12.19
C LEU A 272 -8.89 -3.65 12.42
N PHE A 273 -9.72 -4.41 11.72
CA PHE A 273 -11.18 -4.19 11.64
C PHE A 273 -12.00 -5.37 12.15
N GLY A 274 -11.43 -6.56 12.28
CA GLY A 274 -12.15 -7.76 12.73
C GLY A 274 -13.30 -8.18 11.81
N GLY A 275 -14.45 -8.51 12.40
CA GLY A 275 -15.71 -8.72 11.67
C GLY A 275 -15.66 -9.82 10.60
N SER A 276 -16.20 -9.54 9.42
CA SER A 276 -16.28 -10.47 8.29
C SER A 276 -14.91 -10.86 7.70
N TYR A 277 -13.87 -10.06 7.94
CA TYR A 277 -12.51 -10.38 7.49
C TYR A 277 -11.95 -11.68 8.08
N ARG A 278 -12.37 -12.03 9.30
CA ARG A 278 -11.98 -13.32 9.92
C ARG A 278 -12.45 -14.51 9.09
N GLY A 279 -13.70 -14.50 8.63
CA GLY A 279 -14.23 -15.53 7.75
C GLY A 279 -13.54 -15.54 6.38
N ALA A 280 -13.22 -14.37 5.84
CA ALA A 280 -12.50 -14.24 4.58
C ALA A 280 -11.08 -14.82 4.63
N VAL A 281 -10.35 -14.64 5.75
CA VAL A 281 -9.04 -15.30 5.99
C VAL A 281 -9.18 -16.82 5.93
N THR A 282 -10.14 -17.38 6.68
CA THR A 282 -10.35 -18.83 6.71
C THR A 282 -10.68 -19.40 5.32
N GLU A 283 -11.53 -18.71 4.57
CA GLU A 283 -11.89 -19.12 3.21
C GLU A 283 -10.72 -19.03 2.24
N ALA A 284 -9.95 -17.91 2.29
CA ALA A 284 -8.76 -17.75 1.46
C ALA A 284 -7.71 -18.82 1.76
N ALA A 285 -7.47 -19.14 3.03
CA ALA A 285 -6.54 -20.17 3.43
C ALA A 285 -6.95 -21.57 2.91
N ARG A 286 -8.24 -21.91 2.99
CA ARG A 286 -8.74 -23.18 2.44
C ARG A 286 -8.59 -23.27 0.92
N ARG A 287 -8.86 -22.17 0.21
CA ARG A 287 -8.69 -22.09 -1.24
C ARG A 287 -7.24 -22.16 -1.67
N ALA A 288 -6.33 -21.57 -0.90
CA ALA A 288 -4.90 -21.61 -1.18
C ALA A 288 -4.30 -23.02 -0.96
N ALA A 289 -4.89 -23.80 -0.03
CA ALA A 289 -4.42 -25.15 0.29
C ALA A 289 -5.04 -26.26 -0.58
N ALA A 290 -6.08 -25.93 -1.37
CA ALA A 290 -6.79 -26.89 -2.22
C ALA A 290 -6.02 -27.21 -3.50
#